data_2db81972a24851a0f1e9347694f4228a
#
_entry.id   2db81972a24851a0f1e9347694f4228a
#
_cell.length_a   1.000
_cell.length_b   1.000
_cell.length_c   1.000
_cell.angle_alpha   90.00
_cell.angle_beta   90.00
_cell.angle_gamma   90.00
#
_symmetry.space_group_name_H-M   'P 1'
#
loop_
_entity.id
_entity.type
_entity.pdbx_description
1 polymer ?
#
loop_
_entity_poly.entity_id
_entity_poly.type
_entity_poly.pdbx_seq_one_letter_code
_entity_poly.pdbx_strand_id
1 'polypeptide(L)'
;IPKHRTLSVFEGERVEKGDIVSDGPYSPHDILRLKGIPTLTNFIVNEIQQVYRLQGVSINDKHIETILRQMLRKALIVDGGDTKFIQGDQVEFADLVEANKMAESNDQEPATYERVLLGITKASLATNSFISAASFQETTRVLTEAAVTGKKDGLRGLKENVVVGRLIPAGTGMDFHDKLKTKSPDSDEFTLSSDDLEAALRQEIQDTNTDAEEQSDPESEKPVDDNQ
;
A
#
# COMPACT_ATOMS: atom_id res chain seq x y z
N ILE A 1 37.84 2.43 14.37
CA ILE A 1 37.17 1.62 15.42
C ILE A 1 37.60 2.15 16.75
N PRO A 2 36.71 2.49 17.69
CA PRO A 2 37.04 2.92 19.02
C PRO A 2 37.80 1.80 19.80
N LYS A 3 38.76 2.16 20.66
CA LYS A 3 39.60 1.20 21.39
C LYS A 3 38.83 0.24 22.32
N HIS A 4 37.60 0.59 22.70
CA HIS A 4 36.74 -0.21 23.58
C HIS A 4 35.87 -1.24 22.88
N ARG A 5 35.90 -1.29 21.54
CA ARG A 5 35.14 -2.29 20.77
C ARG A 5 36.00 -3.51 20.48
N THR A 6 35.42 -4.68 20.68
CA THR A 6 36.03 -5.96 20.32
C THR A 6 35.93 -6.20 18.83
N LEU A 7 36.91 -6.84 18.25
CA LEU A 7 36.88 -7.32 16.87
C LEU A 7 36.30 -8.73 16.89
N SER A 8 35.36 -8.97 15.96
CA SER A 8 34.70 -10.27 15.81
C SER A 8 35.39 -11.16 14.80
N VAL A 9 36.42 -10.68 14.10
CA VAL A 9 37.16 -11.39 13.05
C VAL A 9 38.64 -11.53 13.44
N PHE A 10 39.24 -12.63 13.01
CA PHE A 10 40.64 -12.95 13.24
C PHE A 10 41.50 -12.63 12.01
N GLU A 11 42.79 -12.46 12.23
CA GLU A 11 43.75 -12.21 11.15
C GLU A 11 43.84 -13.42 10.21
N GLY A 12 43.65 -13.20 8.91
CA GLY A 12 43.60 -14.25 7.89
C GLY A 12 42.22 -14.86 7.61
N GLU A 13 41.21 -14.47 8.36
CA GLU A 13 39.82 -14.91 8.14
C GLU A 13 39.22 -14.24 6.90
N ARG A 14 38.46 -15.02 6.09
CA ARG A 14 37.76 -14.52 4.93
C ARG A 14 36.42 -13.93 5.37
N VAL A 15 36.20 -12.67 5.08
CA VAL A 15 34.93 -11.96 5.37
C VAL A 15 34.16 -11.71 4.07
N GLU A 16 32.84 -11.81 4.16
CA GLU A 16 31.93 -11.48 3.07
C GLU A 16 31.33 -10.08 3.22
N LYS A 17 30.74 -9.58 2.12
CA LYS A 17 30.09 -8.27 2.13
C LYS A 17 28.95 -8.23 3.16
N GLY A 18 29.08 -7.34 4.15
CA GLY A 18 28.11 -7.15 5.22
C GLY A 18 28.36 -7.96 6.49
N ASP A 19 29.50 -8.66 6.59
CA ASP A 19 29.89 -9.31 7.84
C ASP A 19 30.38 -8.30 8.86
N ILE A 20 30.20 -8.65 10.13
CA ILE A 20 30.46 -7.77 11.25
C ILE A 20 31.91 -7.91 11.64
N VAL A 21 32.65 -6.85 11.43
CA VAL A 21 34.08 -6.78 11.79
C VAL A 21 34.27 -6.34 13.23
N SER A 22 33.40 -5.49 13.74
CA SER A 22 33.48 -5.00 15.13
C SER A 22 32.15 -5.03 15.83
N ASP A 23 32.14 -5.35 17.10
CA ASP A 23 30.91 -5.31 17.91
C ASP A 23 30.30 -3.92 17.93
N GLY A 24 28.96 -3.86 17.80
CA GLY A 24 28.19 -2.62 17.79
C GLY A 24 26.73 -2.82 17.34
N PRO A 25 25.88 -1.80 17.51
CA PRO A 25 24.50 -1.88 17.07
C PRO A 25 24.41 -1.97 15.54
N TYR A 26 23.53 -2.85 15.09
CA TYR A 26 23.24 -3.00 13.67
C TYR A 26 22.40 -1.83 13.17
N SER A 27 22.79 -1.25 12.04
CA SER A 27 21.94 -0.30 11.31
C SER A 27 21.04 -1.07 10.34
N PRO A 28 19.69 -0.99 10.46
CA PRO A 28 18.80 -1.63 9.51
C PRO A 28 18.99 -1.14 8.07
N HIS A 29 19.39 0.13 7.90
CA HIS A 29 19.69 0.71 6.59
C HIS A 29 20.92 0.06 5.93
N ASP A 30 21.97 -0.20 6.71
CA ASP A 30 23.16 -0.86 6.19
C ASP A 30 22.90 -2.33 5.85
N ILE A 31 22.08 -3.03 6.64
CA ILE A 31 21.65 -4.38 6.33
C ILE A 31 20.89 -4.41 4.99
N LEU A 32 19.97 -3.46 4.77
CA LEU A 32 19.23 -3.36 3.51
C LEU A 32 20.17 -3.18 2.31
N ARG A 33 21.13 -2.25 2.44
CA ARG A 33 22.06 -1.91 1.37
C ARG A 33 23.07 -3.01 1.06
N LEU A 34 23.54 -3.75 2.09
CA LEU A 34 24.60 -4.74 1.94
C LEU A 34 24.09 -6.16 1.74
N LYS A 35 23.06 -6.58 2.51
CA LYS A 35 22.54 -7.95 2.54
C LYS A 35 21.13 -8.10 1.90
N GLY A 36 20.46 -6.99 1.60
CA GLY A 36 19.19 -6.98 0.90
C GLY A 36 17.96 -7.18 1.80
N ILE A 37 16.79 -7.27 1.16
CA ILE A 37 15.47 -7.27 1.80
C ILE A 37 15.24 -8.51 2.68
N PRO A 38 15.56 -9.76 2.26
CA PRO A 38 15.24 -10.93 3.07
C PRO A 38 15.95 -10.91 4.43
N THR A 39 17.23 -10.55 4.43
CA THR A 39 18.04 -10.48 5.66
C THR A 39 17.54 -9.37 6.59
N LEU A 40 17.20 -8.21 6.04
CA LEU A 40 16.60 -7.12 6.81
C LEU A 40 15.26 -7.54 7.43
N THR A 41 14.40 -8.20 6.68
CA THR A 41 13.09 -8.66 7.17
C THR A 41 13.26 -9.62 8.34
N ASN A 42 14.11 -10.63 8.19
CA ASN A 42 14.40 -11.58 9.25
C ASN A 42 14.98 -10.90 10.49
N PHE A 43 15.88 -9.94 10.32
CA PHE A 43 16.46 -9.18 11.41
C PHE A 43 15.38 -8.41 12.20
N ILE A 44 14.56 -7.61 11.52
CA ILE A 44 13.54 -6.79 12.19
C ILE A 44 12.44 -7.67 12.82
N VAL A 45 12.00 -8.73 12.14
CA VAL A 45 11.02 -9.68 12.70
C VAL A 45 11.56 -10.31 13.99
N ASN A 46 12.80 -10.76 13.98
CA ASN A 46 13.41 -11.38 15.16
C ASN A 46 13.54 -10.39 16.33
N GLU A 47 13.97 -9.16 16.09
CA GLU A 47 14.09 -8.12 17.12
C GLU A 47 12.73 -7.80 17.76
N ILE A 48 11.69 -7.63 16.95
CA ILE A 48 10.33 -7.37 17.43
C ILE A 48 9.77 -8.59 18.18
N GLN A 49 9.94 -9.79 17.63
CA GLN A 49 9.46 -11.03 18.25
C GLN A 49 10.14 -11.32 19.59
N GLN A 50 11.42 -10.99 19.74
CA GLN A 50 12.10 -11.12 21.02
C GLN A 50 11.41 -10.28 22.11
N VAL A 51 11.06 -9.03 21.82
CA VAL A 51 10.38 -8.17 22.80
C VAL A 51 9.02 -8.74 23.19
N TYR A 52 8.23 -9.24 22.22
CA TYR A 52 6.93 -9.86 22.50
C TYR A 52 7.07 -11.17 23.29
N ARG A 53 8.03 -12.02 22.94
CA ARG A 53 8.29 -13.30 23.64
C ARG A 53 8.72 -13.08 25.09
N LEU A 54 9.52 -12.06 25.38
CA LEU A 54 9.88 -11.68 26.74
C LEU A 54 8.67 -11.31 27.60
N GLN A 55 7.60 -10.80 26.98
CA GLN A 55 6.33 -10.48 27.65
C GLN A 55 5.30 -11.64 27.60
N GLY A 56 5.69 -12.81 27.12
CA GLY A 56 4.82 -13.97 27.02
C GLY A 56 3.76 -13.89 25.91
N VAL A 57 3.87 -12.94 24.98
CA VAL A 57 2.93 -12.74 23.87
C VAL A 57 3.44 -13.45 22.64
N SER A 58 2.60 -14.30 22.02
CA SER A 58 2.88 -14.97 20.75
C SER A 58 2.14 -14.27 19.61
N ILE A 59 2.88 -13.75 18.64
CA ILE A 59 2.35 -13.08 17.44
C ILE A 59 2.88 -13.80 16.20
N ASN A 60 2.05 -13.93 15.17
CA ASN A 60 2.52 -14.48 13.89
C ASN A 60 3.38 -13.45 13.15
N ASP A 61 4.48 -13.90 12.57
CA ASP A 61 5.45 -13.07 11.84
C ASP A 61 4.82 -12.28 10.70
N LYS A 62 3.77 -12.81 10.06
CA LYS A 62 3.05 -12.16 8.95
C LYS A 62 2.49 -10.79 9.28
N HIS A 63 2.13 -10.53 10.54
CA HIS A 63 1.67 -9.20 10.96
C HIS A 63 2.79 -8.16 10.86
N ILE A 64 4.00 -8.55 11.24
CA ILE A 64 5.18 -7.68 11.18
C ILE A 64 5.64 -7.53 9.73
N GLU A 65 5.69 -8.62 8.97
CA GLU A 65 6.09 -8.64 7.57
C GLU A 65 5.19 -7.74 6.69
N THR A 66 3.88 -7.71 6.96
CA THR A 66 2.94 -6.84 6.26
C THR A 66 3.27 -5.36 6.45
N ILE A 67 3.64 -4.97 7.68
CA ILE A 67 4.06 -3.60 7.99
C ILE A 67 5.39 -3.28 7.31
N LEU A 68 6.37 -4.19 7.38
CA LEU A 68 7.67 -4.04 6.74
C LEU A 68 7.55 -3.88 5.22
N ARG A 69 6.64 -4.62 4.58
CA ARG A 69 6.36 -4.46 3.16
C ARG A 69 5.93 -3.05 2.80
N GLN A 70 5.14 -2.39 3.65
CA GLN A 70 4.74 -0.99 3.44
C GLN A 70 5.90 -0.01 3.67
N MET A 71 6.78 -0.29 4.64
CA MET A 71 7.97 0.53 4.91
C MET A 71 9.01 0.46 3.79
N LEU A 72 9.03 -0.64 3.02
CA LEU A 72 9.93 -0.89 1.88
C LEU A 72 9.30 -0.58 0.52
N ARG A 73 8.16 0.09 0.49
CA ARG A 73 7.40 0.36 -0.74
C ARG A 73 8.08 1.37 -1.66
N LYS A 74 8.88 2.28 -1.10
CA LYS A 74 9.56 3.34 -1.84
C LYS A 74 10.97 2.98 -2.26
N ALA A 75 11.39 3.53 -3.39
CA ALA A 75 12.74 3.47 -3.89
C ALA A 75 13.26 4.91 -4.16
N LEU A 76 14.55 5.12 -3.93
CA LEU A 76 15.25 6.35 -4.25
C LEU A 76 15.87 6.20 -5.63
N ILE A 77 15.64 7.16 -6.50
CA ILE A 77 16.25 7.22 -7.82
C ILE A 77 17.68 7.70 -7.69
N VAL A 78 18.62 6.87 -8.14
CA VAL A 78 20.05 7.21 -8.19
C VAL A 78 20.37 7.90 -9.51
N ASP A 79 19.85 7.37 -10.62
CA ASP A 79 19.94 7.94 -11.93
C ASP A 79 18.63 7.71 -12.68
N GLY A 80 18.08 8.76 -13.29
CA GLY A 80 16.80 8.70 -13.99
C GLY A 80 16.86 8.04 -15.37
N GLY A 81 18.06 7.92 -15.96
CA GLY A 81 18.20 7.47 -17.36
C GLY A 81 17.29 8.27 -18.30
N ASP A 82 16.66 7.58 -19.25
CA ASP A 82 15.70 8.19 -20.20
C ASP A 82 14.26 8.17 -19.67
N THR A 83 14.06 7.85 -18.38
CA THR A 83 12.74 7.81 -17.77
C THR A 83 12.29 9.20 -17.28
N LYS A 84 11.01 9.33 -16.92
CA LYS A 84 10.43 10.56 -16.38
C LYS A 84 10.90 10.94 -14.96
N PHE A 85 11.73 10.11 -14.33
CA PHE A 85 12.12 10.29 -12.94
C PHE A 85 13.36 11.18 -12.81
N ILE A 86 13.39 11.97 -11.74
CA ILE A 86 14.49 12.87 -11.42
C ILE A 86 15.37 12.22 -10.36
N GLN A 87 16.68 12.43 -10.47
CA GLN A 87 17.64 11.95 -9.47
C GLN A 87 17.31 12.50 -8.09
N GLY A 88 17.27 11.60 -7.08
CA GLY A 88 16.95 11.94 -5.70
C GLY A 88 15.47 11.83 -5.33
N ASP A 89 14.58 11.58 -6.27
CA ASP A 89 13.16 11.39 -6.00
C ASP A 89 12.87 10.04 -5.33
N GLN A 90 11.88 10.04 -4.43
CA GLN A 90 11.36 8.84 -3.79
C GLN A 90 10.06 8.41 -4.46
N VAL A 91 10.14 7.38 -5.28
CA VAL A 91 9.02 6.88 -6.10
C VAL A 91 8.50 5.54 -5.57
N GLU A 92 7.27 5.19 -5.88
CA GLU A 92 6.78 3.83 -5.61
C GLU A 92 7.51 2.82 -6.49
N PHE A 93 7.90 1.73 -5.86
CA PHE A 93 8.64 0.67 -6.56
C PHE A 93 7.84 0.04 -7.70
N ALA A 94 6.52 -0.05 -7.56
CA ALA A 94 5.65 -0.58 -8.61
C ALA A 94 5.67 0.30 -9.86
N ASP A 95 5.51 1.62 -9.68
CA ASP A 95 5.52 2.60 -10.76
C ASP A 95 6.89 2.65 -11.47
N LEU A 96 7.97 2.49 -10.69
CA LEU A 96 9.33 2.44 -11.21
C LEU A 96 9.56 1.18 -12.08
N VAL A 97 9.13 0.01 -11.63
CA VAL A 97 9.26 -1.24 -12.39
C VAL A 97 8.48 -1.17 -13.70
N GLU A 98 7.29 -0.57 -13.68
CA GLU A 98 6.48 -0.38 -14.88
C GLU A 98 7.17 0.58 -15.87
N ALA A 99 7.66 1.71 -15.38
CA ALA A 99 8.38 2.68 -16.21
C ALA A 99 9.68 2.07 -16.81
N ASN A 100 10.44 1.31 -16.02
CA ASN A 100 11.65 0.64 -16.52
C ASN A 100 11.32 -0.40 -17.59
N LYS A 101 10.25 -1.18 -17.44
CA LYS A 101 9.77 -2.11 -18.47
C LYS A 101 9.39 -1.40 -19.76
N MET A 102 8.73 -0.24 -19.66
CA MET A 102 8.41 0.57 -20.83
C MET A 102 9.67 1.13 -21.51
N ALA A 103 10.65 1.60 -20.73
CA ALA A 103 11.92 2.08 -21.24
C ALA A 103 12.70 0.96 -21.96
N GLU A 104 12.80 -0.23 -21.36
CA GLU A 104 13.42 -1.42 -21.96
C GLU A 104 12.72 -1.83 -23.28
N SER A 105 11.37 -1.74 -23.34
CA SER A 105 10.60 -2.05 -24.56
C SER A 105 10.85 -1.05 -25.69
N ASN A 106 11.30 0.15 -25.36
CA ASN A 106 11.61 1.23 -26.30
C ASN A 106 13.10 1.38 -26.59
N ASP A 107 13.95 0.43 -26.17
CA ASP A 107 15.43 0.48 -26.26
C ASP A 107 16.03 1.74 -25.61
N GLN A 108 15.43 2.21 -24.51
CA GLN A 108 15.86 3.37 -23.71
C GLN A 108 16.58 2.91 -22.44
N GLU A 109 17.43 3.77 -21.86
CA GLU A 109 18.12 3.47 -20.61
C GLU A 109 17.17 3.46 -19.42
N PRO A 110 17.05 2.34 -18.66
CA PRO A 110 16.20 2.27 -17.48
C PRO A 110 16.78 3.09 -16.31
N ALA A 111 15.91 3.57 -15.43
CA ALA A 111 16.33 4.24 -14.22
C ALA A 111 17.00 3.30 -13.23
N THR A 112 18.13 3.72 -12.67
CA THR A 112 18.79 3.02 -11.56
C THR A 112 18.26 3.52 -10.22
N TYR A 113 18.08 2.59 -9.29
CA TYR A 113 17.43 2.89 -8.01
C TYR A 113 18.04 2.14 -6.84
N GLU A 114 17.87 2.69 -5.65
CA GLU A 114 18.22 2.05 -4.39
C GLU A 114 16.96 1.88 -3.52
N ARG A 115 16.80 0.72 -2.89
CA ARG A 115 15.68 0.48 -1.96
C ARG A 115 15.87 1.29 -0.69
N VAL A 116 14.82 1.92 -0.21
CA VAL A 116 14.82 2.74 1.01
C VAL A 116 13.91 2.13 2.05
N LEU A 117 14.42 2.04 3.27
CA LEU A 117 13.62 1.70 4.45
C LEU A 117 13.10 3.00 5.07
N LEU A 118 11.79 3.21 5.02
CA LEU A 118 11.14 4.33 5.69
C LEU A 118 10.64 3.91 7.07
N GLY A 119 10.76 4.79 8.07
CA GLY A 119 10.08 4.59 9.35
C GLY A 119 8.56 4.59 9.17
N ILE A 120 7.83 3.98 10.12
CA ILE A 120 6.36 3.81 10.05
C ILE A 120 5.64 5.13 9.75
N THR A 121 5.99 6.21 10.47
CA THR A 121 5.39 7.54 10.29
C THR A 121 5.66 8.09 8.89
N LYS A 122 6.93 8.04 8.43
CA LYS A 122 7.29 8.50 7.08
C LYS A 122 6.62 7.67 5.99
N ALA A 123 6.55 6.36 6.14
CA ALA A 123 5.88 5.49 5.20
C ALA A 123 4.38 5.81 5.08
N SER A 124 3.73 6.13 6.20
CA SER A 124 2.31 6.51 6.22
C SER A 124 2.02 7.88 5.62
N LEU A 125 2.96 8.83 5.72
CA LEU A 125 2.83 10.17 5.12
C LEU A 125 3.27 10.21 3.67
N ALA A 126 4.16 9.32 3.24
CA ALA A 126 4.69 9.24 1.88
C ALA A 126 3.79 8.44 0.91
N THR A 127 2.50 8.29 1.22
CA THR A 127 1.52 7.64 0.35
C THR A 127 1.12 8.55 -0.81
N ASN A 128 0.68 7.97 -1.93
CA ASN A 128 0.21 8.73 -3.08
C ASN A 128 -1.13 9.45 -2.79
N SER A 129 -1.94 8.91 -1.86
CA SER A 129 -3.18 9.52 -1.43
C SER A 129 -2.91 10.59 -0.34
N PHE A 130 -3.12 11.86 -0.67
CA PHE A 130 -3.00 12.94 0.31
C PHE A 130 -4.14 12.93 1.33
N ILE A 131 -5.32 12.41 0.99
CA ILE A 131 -6.45 12.25 1.93
C ILE A 131 -6.09 11.23 3.01
N SER A 132 -5.50 10.11 2.63
CA SER A 132 -5.02 9.09 3.57
C SER A 132 -3.93 9.62 4.48
N ALA A 133 -2.96 10.38 3.95
CA ALA A 133 -1.89 11.00 4.71
C ALA A 133 -2.43 12.04 5.71
N ALA A 134 -3.29 12.95 5.24
CA ALA A 134 -3.91 14.00 6.06
C ALA A 134 -4.75 13.46 7.22
N SER A 135 -5.39 12.31 7.03
CA SER A 135 -6.18 11.67 8.08
C SER A 135 -5.35 10.96 9.17
N PHE A 136 -4.02 10.91 9.01
CA PHE A 136 -3.10 10.28 9.96
C PHE A 136 -2.43 11.32 10.88
N GLN A 137 -1.61 12.20 10.34
CA GLN A 137 -0.89 13.25 11.06
C GLN A 137 -0.63 14.46 10.15
N GLU A 138 -0.27 15.59 10.74
CA GLU A 138 0.10 16.83 10.03
C GLU A 138 -0.96 17.27 8.99
N THR A 139 -2.24 17.18 9.35
CA THR A 139 -3.39 17.42 8.46
C THR A 139 -3.27 18.75 7.69
N THR A 140 -2.98 19.85 8.39
CA THR A 140 -2.89 21.16 7.79
C THR A 140 -1.74 21.26 6.76
N ARG A 141 -0.57 20.71 7.11
CA ARG A 141 0.61 20.73 6.24
C ARG A 141 0.37 19.92 4.97
N VAL A 142 -0.15 18.70 5.11
CA VAL A 142 -0.41 17.81 3.97
C VAL A 142 -1.46 18.40 3.04
N LEU A 143 -2.56 18.96 3.58
CA LEU A 143 -3.61 19.56 2.78
C LEU A 143 -3.13 20.85 2.08
N THR A 144 -2.34 21.68 2.76
CA THR A 144 -1.77 22.89 2.17
C THR A 144 -0.82 22.53 1.02
N GLU A 145 0.07 21.56 1.23
CA GLU A 145 0.98 21.07 0.19
C GLU A 145 0.22 20.50 -1.01
N ALA A 146 -0.81 19.69 -0.76
CA ALA A 146 -1.64 19.12 -1.82
C ALA A 146 -2.39 20.20 -2.61
N ALA A 147 -2.90 21.24 -1.93
CA ALA A 147 -3.60 22.35 -2.57
C ALA A 147 -2.65 23.20 -3.44
N VAL A 148 -1.45 23.53 -2.92
CA VAL A 148 -0.45 24.33 -3.65
C VAL A 148 0.08 23.58 -4.88
N THR A 149 0.30 22.27 -4.76
CA THR A 149 0.79 21.43 -5.86
C THR A 149 -0.30 20.93 -6.80
N GLY A 150 -1.58 21.17 -6.49
CA GLY A 150 -2.72 20.69 -7.30
C GLY A 150 -2.79 19.17 -7.38
N LYS A 151 -2.42 18.45 -6.31
CA LYS A 151 -2.43 16.98 -6.30
C LYS A 151 -3.85 16.46 -6.47
N LYS A 152 -4.00 15.42 -7.30
CA LYS A 152 -5.24 14.65 -7.46
C LYS A 152 -5.12 13.33 -6.70
N ASP A 153 -6.18 12.94 -5.97
CA ASP A 153 -6.26 11.65 -5.28
C ASP A 153 -7.10 10.68 -6.12
N GLY A 154 -6.50 9.54 -6.46
CA GLY A 154 -7.15 8.53 -7.28
C GLY A 154 -8.15 7.63 -6.53
N LEU A 155 -8.37 7.83 -5.23
CA LEU A 155 -9.30 7.08 -4.37
C LEU A 155 -9.19 5.54 -4.51
N ARG A 156 -7.98 5.04 -4.71
CA ARG A 156 -7.73 3.61 -4.96
C ARG A 156 -7.73 2.75 -3.70
N GLY A 157 -7.50 3.33 -2.54
CA GLY A 157 -7.43 2.61 -1.26
C GLY A 157 -8.75 2.62 -0.49
N LEU A 158 -8.76 1.94 0.65
CA LEU A 158 -9.95 1.85 1.51
C LEU A 158 -10.18 3.13 2.31
N LYS A 159 -9.09 3.67 2.88
CA LYS A 159 -9.15 4.77 3.86
C LYS A 159 -9.68 6.07 3.25
N GLU A 160 -9.18 6.45 2.08
CA GLU A 160 -9.62 7.63 1.35
C GLU A 160 -11.09 7.55 0.94
N ASN A 161 -11.57 6.38 0.50
CA ASN A 161 -12.98 6.19 0.18
C ASN A 161 -13.87 6.29 1.42
N VAL A 162 -13.45 5.72 2.55
CA VAL A 162 -14.17 5.85 3.83
C VAL A 162 -14.25 7.30 4.29
N VAL A 163 -13.14 8.05 4.21
CA VAL A 163 -13.10 9.46 4.62
C VAL A 163 -14.03 10.32 3.76
N VAL A 164 -14.11 10.06 2.46
CA VAL A 164 -14.97 10.81 1.52
C VAL A 164 -16.43 10.31 1.58
N GLY A 165 -16.71 9.17 2.23
CA GLY A 165 -18.06 8.60 2.32
C GLY A 165 -18.48 7.81 1.07
N ARG A 166 -17.54 7.34 0.26
CA ARG A 166 -17.80 6.48 -0.90
C ARG A 166 -17.73 5.00 -0.55
N LEU A 167 -18.31 4.15 -1.40
CA LEU A 167 -18.17 2.71 -1.29
C LEU A 167 -16.69 2.32 -1.40
N ILE A 168 -16.26 1.42 -0.53
CA ILE A 168 -14.88 0.93 -0.54
C ILE A 168 -14.68 -0.06 -1.69
N PRO A 169 -13.50 -0.12 -2.33
CA PRO A 169 -13.18 -1.10 -3.37
C PRO A 169 -12.90 -2.49 -2.76
N ALA A 170 -13.88 -3.02 -1.99
CA ALA A 170 -13.81 -4.33 -1.35
C ALA A 170 -15.22 -4.82 -1.02
N GLY A 171 -15.43 -6.14 -1.00
CA GLY A 171 -16.72 -6.74 -0.74
C GLY A 171 -17.77 -6.35 -1.79
N THR A 172 -18.96 -5.96 -1.35
CA THR A 172 -20.07 -5.52 -2.25
C THR A 172 -19.74 -4.27 -3.07
N GLY A 173 -18.82 -3.42 -2.60
CA GLY A 173 -18.37 -2.25 -3.35
C GLY A 173 -17.43 -2.56 -4.53
N MET A 174 -16.88 -3.78 -4.62
CA MET A 174 -15.99 -4.17 -5.70
C MET A 174 -16.70 -4.13 -7.07
N ASP A 175 -17.88 -4.71 -7.16
CA ASP A 175 -18.69 -4.73 -8.38
C ASP A 175 -19.02 -3.33 -8.88
N PHE A 176 -19.27 -2.41 -7.95
CA PHE A 176 -19.50 -1.00 -8.28
C PHE A 176 -18.25 -0.36 -8.91
N HIS A 177 -17.09 -0.54 -8.31
CA HIS A 177 -15.82 0.00 -8.82
C HIS A 177 -15.41 -0.64 -10.16
N ASP A 178 -15.67 -1.92 -10.36
CA ASP A 178 -15.37 -2.61 -11.63
C ASP A 178 -16.30 -2.16 -12.77
N LYS A 179 -17.60 -1.96 -12.51
CA LYS A 179 -18.54 -1.39 -13.47
C LYS A 179 -18.13 0.03 -13.91
N LEU A 180 -17.56 0.82 -13.02
CA LEU A 180 -17.07 2.16 -13.32
C LEU A 180 -15.82 2.14 -14.20
N LYS A 181 -14.87 1.25 -13.95
CA LYS A 181 -13.68 1.06 -14.80
C LYS A 181 -14.04 0.65 -16.22
N THR A 182 -15.09 -0.17 -16.39
CA THR A 182 -15.54 -0.66 -17.71
C THR A 182 -16.25 0.43 -18.53
N LYS A 183 -16.85 1.44 -17.87
CA LYS A 183 -17.55 2.54 -18.57
C LYS A 183 -16.62 3.63 -19.12
N SER A 184 -15.36 3.66 -18.72
CA SER A 184 -14.38 4.68 -19.14
C SER A 184 -13.10 4.02 -19.66
N PRO A 185 -13.10 3.47 -20.91
CA PRO A 185 -11.91 2.80 -21.44
C PRO A 185 -10.74 3.74 -21.76
N ASP A 186 -10.94 5.06 -21.81
CA ASP A 186 -9.94 6.04 -22.27
C ASP A 186 -9.52 7.10 -21.26
N SER A 187 -9.93 6.99 -19.99
CA SER A 187 -9.50 7.96 -18.97
C SER A 187 -8.80 7.26 -17.80
N ASP A 188 -7.49 7.41 -17.72
CA ASP A 188 -6.70 7.15 -16.50
C ASP A 188 -7.12 8.10 -15.35
N GLU A 189 -8.07 8.98 -15.56
CA GLU A 189 -8.66 9.90 -14.60
C GLU A 189 -10.06 9.44 -14.21
N PHE A 190 -10.15 8.70 -13.12
CA PHE A 190 -11.40 8.34 -12.47
C PHE A 190 -12.02 9.57 -11.74
N THR A 191 -12.56 10.50 -12.51
CA THR A 191 -13.40 11.60 -12.01
C THR A 191 -14.86 11.23 -12.13
N LEU A 192 -15.42 10.57 -11.09
CA LEU A 192 -16.88 10.46 -10.98
C LEU A 192 -17.47 11.82 -10.62
N SER A 193 -18.41 12.30 -11.44
CA SER A 193 -19.26 13.37 -11.00
C SER A 193 -20.19 12.86 -9.87
N SER A 194 -20.57 13.75 -8.93
CA SER A 194 -21.52 13.41 -7.87
C SER A 194 -22.83 12.85 -8.43
N ASP A 195 -23.23 13.31 -9.60
CA ASP A 195 -24.48 12.93 -10.28
C ASP A 195 -24.46 11.48 -10.82
N ASP A 196 -23.31 11.00 -11.30
CA ASP A 196 -23.14 9.61 -11.73
C ASP A 196 -23.18 8.63 -10.55
N LEU A 197 -22.69 9.07 -9.38
CA LEU A 197 -22.73 8.29 -8.14
C LEU A 197 -24.16 8.17 -7.62
N GLU A 198 -24.93 9.27 -7.63
CA GLU A 198 -26.32 9.26 -7.20
C GLU A 198 -27.22 8.43 -8.16
N ALA A 199 -26.94 8.48 -9.45
CA ALA A 199 -27.67 7.69 -10.43
C ALA A 199 -27.43 6.18 -10.26
N ALA A 200 -26.18 5.78 -10.01
CA ALA A 200 -25.83 4.38 -9.76
C ALA A 200 -26.42 3.85 -8.44
N LEU A 201 -26.41 4.66 -7.37
CA LEU A 201 -27.05 4.31 -6.10
C LEU A 201 -28.57 4.17 -6.23
N ARG A 202 -29.24 5.04 -7.01
CA ARG A 202 -30.68 4.94 -7.26
C ARG A 202 -31.06 3.69 -8.04
N GLN A 203 -30.23 3.26 -9.00
CA GLN A 203 -30.43 2.01 -9.71
C GLN A 203 -30.31 0.78 -8.80
N GLU A 204 -29.30 0.70 -7.95
CA GLU A 204 -29.15 -0.41 -7.00
C GLU A 204 -30.30 -0.50 -5.98
N ILE A 205 -30.83 0.65 -5.54
CA ILE A 205 -32.01 0.68 -4.63
C ILE A 205 -33.27 0.22 -5.35
N GLN A 206 -33.43 0.50 -6.64
CA GLN A 206 -34.55 0.02 -7.45
C GLN A 206 -34.46 -1.48 -7.71
N ASP A 207 -33.27 -2.00 -8.06
CA ASP A 207 -33.07 -3.43 -8.32
C ASP A 207 -33.31 -4.26 -7.04
N THR A 208 -32.84 -3.79 -5.86
CA THR A 208 -33.12 -4.46 -4.57
C THR A 208 -34.59 -4.42 -4.15
N ASN A 209 -35.34 -3.40 -4.52
CA ASN A 209 -36.78 -3.35 -4.25
C ASN A 209 -37.58 -4.26 -5.18
N THR A 210 -37.14 -4.44 -6.42
CA THR A 210 -37.79 -5.34 -7.40
C THR A 210 -37.60 -6.81 -7.00
N ASP A 211 -36.41 -7.18 -6.53
CA ASP A 211 -36.12 -8.54 -6.00
C ASP A 211 -36.90 -8.84 -4.69
N ALA A 212 -37.26 -7.82 -3.92
CA ALA A 212 -38.05 -7.98 -2.71
C ALA A 212 -39.57 -8.14 -3.01
N GLU A 213 -40.06 -7.57 -4.11
CA GLU A 213 -41.46 -7.73 -4.54
C GLU A 213 -41.72 -9.07 -5.24
N GLU A 214 -40.73 -9.65 -5.94
CA GLU A 214 -40.90 -10.99 -6.58
C GLU A 214 -40.86 -12.15 -5.54
N GLN A 215 -40.43 -11.94 -4.30
CA GLN A 215 -40.45 -12.97 -3.24
C GLN A 215 -41.72 -12.99 -2.38
N SER A 216 -42.71 -12.13 -2.67
CA SER A 216 -43.99 -12.13 -1.96
C SER A 216 -45.14 -12.65 -2.82
N ASP A 217 -45.07 -13.90 -3.26
CA ASP A 217 -46.23 -14.59 -3.74
C ASP A 217 -47.15 -15.02 -2.59
N PRO A 218 -48.42 -14.69 -2.60
CA PRO A 218 -49.35 -15.10 -1.56
C PRO A 218 -49.79 -16.54 -1.77
N GLU A 219 -49.34 -17.41 -0.86
CA GLU A 219 -49.78 -18.80 -0.80
C GLU A 219 -51.30 -18.86 -0.49
N SER A 220 -52.03 -19.34 -1.49
CA SER A 220 -53.42 -19.64 -1.57
C SER A 220 -54.12 -20.10 -0.27
N GLU A 221 -55.14 -19.37 0.13
CA GLU A 221 -56.27 -19.85 0.97
C GLU A 221 -57.00 -21.03 0.27
N LYS A 222 -56.93 -22.20 0.88
CA LYS A 222 -57.86 -23.30 0.55
C LYS A 222 -59.10 -23.16 1.41
N PRO A 223 -60.29 -23.24 0.85
CA PRO A 223 -61.55 -23.23 1.64
C PRO A 223 -61.70 -24.56 2.38
N VAL A 224 -62.04 -24.47 3.65
CA VAL A 224 -62.46 -25.55 4.51
C VAL A 224 -63.92 -25.90 4.15
N ASP A 225 -64.18 -27.07 3.55
CA ASP A 225 -65.48 -27.64 3.37
C ASP A 225 -65.93 -28.24 4.74
N ASP A 226 -66.95 -27.62 5.32
CA ASP A 226 -67.86 -28.23 6.32
C ASP A 226 -68.76 -29.26 5.66
N ASN A 227 -68.61 -30.56 5.98
CA ASN A 227 -69.77 -31.47 6.05
C ASN A 227 -69.44 -32.80 6.75
N GLN A 228 -70.19 -33.05 7.89
CA GLN A 228 -70.52 -34.27 8.58
C GLN A 228 -69.45 -34.90 9.50
#